data_422ec9b9c04a19a8ce8f4d021fdec4e2
#
_entry.id   422ec9b9c04a19a8ce8f4d021fdec4e2
#
_cell.length_a   1.000
_cell.length_b   1.000
_cell.length_c   1.000
_cell.angle_alpha   90.00
_cell.angle_beta   90.00
_cell.angle_gamma   90.00
#
_symmetry.space_group_name_H-M   'P 1'
#
loop_
_entity.id
_entity.type
_entity.pdbx_description
1 polymer ?
#
loop_
_entity_poly.entity_id
_entity_poly.type
_entity_poly.pdbx_seq_one_letter_code
_entity_poly.pdbx_strand_id
1 'polypeptide(L)'
;MDQKKTIRPFSMKDKIGYTLGDLGCCFTEQYRAMYLSIFYTLILQVNPFHVGILLLITKIWDAVNDPIIGALVDSRKATKGGKFIPWIRAFSFPMAVLCILGFVNVGNINYGLRLAYMFVTYVLYEALYTCVNVPFGTLSSVMTDDVGQRTALSRYRSLGGTIFMTVMVMVGPLFLYVDNKPVAGRFLMLACICAMLGLLCLQITCVWCKERVEVPERPQGEKLNYLHVLKEISHNKALLGVMFFSLTGMIGASVVNGLNTYLYKDFFGNVKIQAVSGMLSVLYAVL
;
A
#
# COMPACT_ATOMS: atom_id res chain seq x y z
N MET A 1 -40.45 10.74 8.64
CA MET A 1 -40.24 9.32 8.23
C MET A 1 -39.09 9.29 7.24
N ASP A 2 -37.86 9.06 7.75
CA ASP A 2 -36.67 8.93 6.89
C ASP A 2 -36.78 7.60 6.11
N GLN A 3 -36.85 7.70 4.79
CA GLN A 3 -36.68 6.53 3.92
C GLN A 3 -35.25 6.02 4.11
N LYS A 4 -35.04 5.05 5.02
CA LYS A 4 -33.83 4.22 5.02
C LYS A 4 -33.69 3.63 3.61
N LYS A 5 -32.86 4.23 2.77
CA LYS A 5 -32.52 3.64 1.47
C LYS A 5 -32.09 2.19 1.73
N THR A 6 -32.88 1.24 1.25
CA THR A 6 -32.55 -0.18 1.37
C THR A 6 -31.21 -0.43 0.69
N ILE A 7 -30.17 -0.63 1.52
CA ILE A 7 -28.82 -0.91 1.03
C ILE A 7 -28.85 -2.31 0.41
N ARG A 8 -28.31 -2.43 -0.78
CA ARG A 8 -28.18 -3.72 -1.51
C ARG A 8 -27.57 -4.79 -0.60
N PRO A 9 -28.09 -6.05 -0.58
CA PRO A 9 -27.48 -7.15 0.17
C PRO A 9 -26.06 -7.43 -0.29
N PHE A 10 -25.26 -8.05 0.59
CA PHE A 10 -23.89 -8.43 0.28
C PHE A 10 -23.82 -9.41 -0.89
N SER A 11 -22.91 -9.20 -1.84
CA SER A 11 -22.86 -9.97 -3.09
C SER A 11 -21.44 -10.07 -3.65
N MET A 12 -21.29 -10.78 -4.78
CA MET A 12 -20.01 -10.87 -5.51
C MET A 12 -19.44 -9.51 -5.92
N LYS A 13 -20.28 -8.49 -6.16
CA LYS A 13 -19.80 -7.13 -6.44
C LYS A 13 -18.99 -6.54 -5.28
N ASP A 14 -19.37 -6.87 -4.04
CA ASP A 14 -18.64 -6.42 -2.86
C ASP A 14 -17.27 -7.12 -2.76
N LYS A 15 -17.23 -8.43 -3.03
CA LYS A 15 -15.98 -9.22 -3.02
C LYS A 15 -15.02 -8.72 -4.10
N ILE A 16 -15.48 -8.60 -5.32
CA ILE A 16 -14.65 -8.10 -6.45
C ILE A 16 -14.25 -6.63 -6.20
N GLY A 17 -15.18 -5.79 -5.72
CA GLY A 17 -14.89 -4.40 -5.35
C GLY A 17 -13.80 -4.30 -4.29
N TYR A 18 -13.80 -5.17 -3.29
CA TYR A 18 -12.79 -5.21 -2.24
C TYR A 18 -11.44 -5.72 -2.76
N THR A 19 -11.43 -6.73 -3.66
CA THR A 19 -10.22 -7.18 -4.38
C THR A 19 -9.60 -6.05 -5.18
N LEU A 20 -10.43 -5.29 -5.93
CA LEU A 20 -9.96 -4.14 -6.70
C LEU A 20 -9.39 -3.04 -5.79
N GLY A 21 -9.93 -2.85 -4.59
CA GLY A 21 -9.40 -1.91 -3.61
C GLY A 21 -7.98 -2.27 -3.17
N ASP A 22 -7.74 -3.54 -2.87
CA ASP A 22 -6.39 -4.03 -2.53
C ASP A 22 -5.43 -3.92 -3.71
N LEU A 23 -5.90 -4.34 -4.89
CA LEU A 23 -5.13 -4.19 -6.13
C LEU A 23 -4.78 -2.71 -6.40
N GLY A 24 -5.71 -1.79 -6.12
CA GLY A 24 -5.49 -0.35 -6.22
C GLY A 24 -4.41 0.17 -5.28
N CYS A 25 -4.41 -0.28 -4.02
CA CYS A 25 -3.34 -0.01 -3.07
C CYS A 25 -2.00 -0.60 -3.53
N CYS A 26 -2.01 -1.84 -4.04
CA CYS A 26 -0.81 -2.51 -4.52
C CYS A 26 -0.19 -1.81 -5.74
N PHE A 27 -0.99 -1.30 -6.66
CA PHE A 27 -0.48 -0.56 -7.83
C PHE A 27 0.39 0.63 -7.43
N THR A 28 0.06 1.32 -6.36
CA THR A 28 0.84 2.47 -5.91
C THR A 28 1.94 2.08 -4.93
N GLU A 29 1.62 1.34 -3.89
CA GLU A 29 2.56 1.01 -2.81
C GLU A 29 3.59 -0.04 -3.20
N GLN A 30 3.16 -1.19 -3.75
CA GLN A 30 4.10 -2.26 -4.09
C GLN A 30 5.03 -1.88 -5.25
N TYR A 31 4.51 -1.09 -6.21
CA TYR A 31 5.36 -0.53 -7.26
C TYR A 31 6.49 0.33 -6.68
N ARG A 32 6.16 1.21 -5.73
CA ARG A 32 7.16 2.04 -5.03
C ARG A 32 8.12 1.18 -4.21
N ALA A 33 7.61 0.25 -3.42
CA ALA A 33 8.44 -0.63 -2.60
C ALA A 33 9.46 -1.42 -3.43
N MET A 34 9.09 -1.85 -4.65
CA MET A 34 9.98 -2.61 -5.54
C MET A 34 11.02 -1.74 -6.27
N TYR A 35 10.63 -0.55 -6.71
CA TYR A 35 11.43 0.17 -7.71
C TYR A 35 11.93 1.54 -7.27
N LEU A 36 11.41 2.13 -6.20
CA LEU A 36 11.76 3.50 -5.82
C LEU A 36 13.21 3.62 -5.30
N SER A 37 13.69 2.66 -4.52
CA SER A 37 15.08 2.64 -4.05
C SER A 37 16.06 2.53 -5.22
N ILE A 38 15.71 1.72 -6.22
CA ILE A 38 16.49 1.57 -7.46
C ILE A 38 16.50 2.88 -8.26
N PHE A 39 15.34 3.52 -8.39
CA PHE A 39 15.21 4.82 -9.05
C PHE A 39 16.06 5.89 -8.36
N TYR A 40 16.03 5.97 -7.03
CA TYR A 40 16.84 6.92 -6.27
C TYR A 40 18.33 6.67 -6.41
N THR A 41 18.78 5.42 -6.36
CA THR A 41 20.22 5.09 -6.41
C THR A 41 20.78 5.14 -7.83
N LEU A 42 20.09 4.58 -8.82
CA LEU A 42 20.62 4.43 -10.18
C LEU A 42 20.27 5.60 -11.10
N ILE A 43 19.12 6.24 -10.94
CA ILE A 43 18.66 7.35 -11.78
C ILE A 43 18.99 8.70 -11.14
N LEU A 44 18.58 8.90 -9.89
CA LEU A 44 18.87 10.14 -9.18
C LEU A 44 20.29 10.20 -8.60
N GLN A 45 21.04 9.11 -8.67
CA GLN A 45 22.42 9.00 -8.14
C GLN A 45 22.53 9.45 -6.68
N VAL A 46 21.53 9.13 -5.88
CA VAL A 46 21.54 9.36 -4.44
C VAL A 46 22.34 8.26 -3.76
N ASN A 47 23.16 8.63 -2.78
CA ASN A 47 23.93 7.67 -2.00
C ASN A 47 22.97 6.66 -1.33
N PRO A 48 23.20 5.34 -1.50
CA PRO A 48 22.35 4.29 -0.90
C PRO A 48 22.18 4.44 0.63
N PHE A 49 23.17 4.99 1.33
CA PHE A 49 23.09 5.28 2.76
C PHE A 49 21.95 6.26 3.10
N HIS A 50 21.80 7.35 2.32
CA HIS A 50 20.71 8.31 2.53
C HIS A 50 19.34 7.71 2.19
N VAL A 51 19.28 6.82 1.19
CA VAL A 51 18.04 6.06 0.89
C VAL A 51 17.69 5.13 2.05
N GLY A 52 18.68 4.45 2.63
CA GLY A 52 18.48 3.61 3.82
C GLY A 52 17.96 4.40 5.03
N ILE A 53 18.52 5.59 5.27
CA ILE A 53 18.05 6.50 6.33
C ILE A 53 16.60 6.93 6.08
N LEU A 54 16.24 7.29 4.84
CA LEU A 54 14.86 7.63 4.47
C LEU A 54 13.91 6.49 4.83
N LEU A 55 14.22 5.26 4.39
CA LEU A 55 13.38 4.09 4.66
C LEU A 55 13.25 3.79 6.15
N LEU A 56 14.30 4.00 6.94
CA LEU A 56 14.26 3.83 8.39
C LEU A 56 13.37 4.88 9.06
N ILE A 57 13.56 6.17 8.72
CA ILE A 57 12.77 7.29 9.28
C ILE A 57 11.30 7.11 8.95
N THR A 58 10.98 6.68 7.74
CA THR A 58 9.58 6.49 7.33
C THR A 58 8.91 5.32 8.04
N LYS A 59 9.62 4.25 8.37
CA LYS A 59 9.05 3.17 9.20
C LYS A 59 8.75 3.63 10.64
N ILE A 60 9.57 4.51 11.19
CA ILE A 60 9.29 5.16 12.48
C ILE A 60 8.08 6.09 12.35
N TRP A 61 8.01 6.85 11.25
CA TRP A 61 6.88 7.73 10.95
C TRP A 61 5.57 6.94 10.83
N ASP A 62 5.55 5.82 10.11
CA ASP A 62 4.37 4.95 9.95
C ASP A 62 3.85 4.49 11.32
N ALA A 63 4.73 4.06 12.22
CA ALA A 63 4.35 3.62 13.56
C ALA A 63 3.63 4.71 14.39
N VAL A 64 3.90 5.99 14.11
CA VAL A 64 3.24 7.14 14.75
C VAL A 64 2.00 7.58 13.96
N ASN A 65 2.11 7.62 12.64
CA ASN A 65 1.08 8.15 11.75
C ASN A 65 -0.16 7.23 11.69
N ASP A 66 0.02 5.91 11.64
CA ASP A 66 -1.07 4.95 11.52
C ASP A 66 -2.11 5.06 12.66
N PRO A 67 -1.71 5.09 13.96
CA PRO A 67 -2.65 5.32 15.05
C PRO A 67 -3.33 6.69 15.01
N ILE A 68 -2.62 7.73 14.57
CA ILE A 68 -3.19 9.10 14.48
C ILE A 68 -4.28 9.12 13.41
N ILE A 69 -4.00 8.59 12.23
CA ILE A 69 -4.99 8.53 11.13
C ILE A 69 -6.15 7.62 11.52
N GLY A 70 -5.90 6.47 12.16
CA GLY A 70 -6.94 5.60 12.68
C GLY A 70 -7.88 6.33 13.63
N ALA A 71 -7.34 7.05 14.62
CA ALA A 71 -8.12 7.85 15.55
C ALA A 71 -8.89 8.99 14.84
N LEU A 72 -8.28 9.65 13.86
CA LEU A 72 -8.90 10.72 13.09
C LEU A 72 -10.10 10.20 12.26
N VAL A 73 -9.95 9.06 11.61
CA VAL A 73 -11.04 8.40 10.87
C VAL A 73 -12.14 7.97 11.82
N ASP A 74 -11.79 7.41 12.98
CA ASP A 74 -12.75 6.97 13.99
C ASP A 74 -13.54 8.12 14.63
N SER A 75 -12.95 9.29 14.76
CA SER A 75 -13.61 10.48 15.32
C SER A 75 -14.63 11.13 14.39
N ARG A 76 -14.61 10.79 13.10
CA ARG A 76 -15.54 11.37 12.12
C ARG A 76 -16.93 10.76 12.20
N LYS A 77 -17.93 11.62 12.03
CA LYS A 77 -19.33 11.19 11.87
C LYS A 77 -19.54 10.54 10.51
N ALA A 78 -20.36 9.49 10.48
CA ALA A 78 -20.77 8.86 9.23
C ALA A 78 -21.54 9.88 8.35
N THR A 79 -21.24 9.88 7.06
CA THR A 79 -21.93 10.69 6.06
C THR A 79 -23.00 9.86 5.33
N LYS A 80 -23.81 10.48 4.45
CA LYS A 80 -24.78 9.76 3.63
C LYS A 80 -24.16 8.66 2.75
N GLY A 81 -22.84 8.68 2.52
CA GLY A 81 -22.09 7.67 1.75
C GLY A 81 -21.33 6.66 2.61
N GLY A 82 -21.46 6.71 3.93
CA GLY A 82 -20.68 5.93 4.89
C GLY A 82 -19.60 6.75 5.59
N LYS A 83 -18.77 6.09 6.37
CA LYS A 83 -17.67 6.70 7.14
C LYS A 83 -16.33 6.57 6.41
N PHE A 84 -16.03 5.38 5.88
CA PHE A 84 -14.74 5.01 5.30
C PHE A 84 -14.67 5.28 3.80
N ILE A 85 -15.72 4.97 3.04
CA ILE A 85 -15.76 5.12 1.58
C ILE A 85 -15.50 6.56 1.11
N PRO A 86 -16.14 7.61 1.68
CA PRO A 86 -15.86 8.99 1.28
C PRO A 86 -14.42 9.42 1.56
N TRP A 87 -13.83 8.89 2.63
CA TRP A 87 -12.45 9.14 3.01
C TRP A 87 -11.48 8.54 1.98
N ILE A 88 -11.63 7.25 1.67
CA ILE A 88 -10.82 6.56 0.65
C ILE A 88 -10.91 7.31 -0.69
N ARG A 89 -12.12 7.70 -1.08
CA ARG A 89 -12.35 8.45 -2.32
C ARG A 89 -11.60 9.77 -2.37
N ALA A 90 -11.59 10.52 -1.28
CA ALA A 90 -10.95 11.84 -1.23
C ALA A 90 -9.42 11.75 -1.26
N PHE A 91 -8.83 10.79 -0.52
CA PHE A 91 -7.39 10.68 -0.38
C PHE A 91 -6.70 9.84 -1.47
N SER A 92 -7.44 9.02 -2.23
CA SER A 92 -6.87 8.23 -3.33
C SER A 92 -6.31 9.09 -4.45
N PHE A 93 -6.89 10.25 -4.74
CA PHE A 93 -6.40 11.15 -5.79
C PHE A 93 -5.05 11.78 -5.44
N PRO A 94 -4.88 12.50 -4.31
CA PRO A 94 -3.59 13.08 -3.96
C PRO A 94 -2.51 12.01 -3.74
N MET A 95 -2.87 10.81 -3.24
CA MET A 95 -1.97 9.66 -3.14
C MET A 95 -1.43 9.26 -4.52
N ALA A 96 -2.29 9.14 -5.54
CA ALA A 96 -1.88 8.81 -6.90
C ALA A 96 -0.93 9.88 -7.50
N VAL A 97 -1.20 11.16 -7.24
CA VAL A 97 -0.31 12.27 -7.67
C VAL A 97 1.07 12.14 -7.02
N LEU A 98 1.15 11.90 -5.71
CA LEU A 98 2.43 11.74 -5.02
C LEU A 98 3.17 10.46 -5.44
N CYS A 99 2.46 9.41 -5.82
CA CYS A 99 3.08 8.22 -6.42
C CYS A 99 3.86 8.59 -7.69
N ILE A 100 3.26 9.39 -8.58
CA ILE A 100 3.91 9.86 -9.81
C ILE A 100 5.08 10.78 -9.49
N LEU A 101 4.89 11.75 -8.59
CA LEU A 101 5.94 12.69 -8.20
C LEU A 101 7.17 11.98 -7.65
N GLY A 102 7.02 10.86 -6.94
CA GLY A 102 8.15 10.07 -6.43
C GLY A 102 9.11 9.57 -7.53
N PHE A 103 8.66 9.46 -8.79
CA PHE A 103 9.45 8.99 -9.94
C PHE A 103 9.81 10.08 -10.95
N VAL A 104 9.64 11.35 -10.59
CA VAL A 104 10.12 12.47 -11.42
C VAL A 104 11.65 12.57 -11.34
N ASN A 105 12.30 12.61 -12.48
CA ASN A 105 13.76 12.75 -12.53
C ASN A 105 14.19 14.19 -12.22
N VAL A 106 14.64 14.40 -11.00
CA VAL A 106 15.22 15.67 -10.52
C VAL A 106 16.76 15.60 -10.43
N GLY A 107 17.40 14.75 -11.24
CA GLY A 107 18.85 14.55 -11.25
C GLY A 107 19.66 15.81 -11.58
N ASN A 108 19.06 16.79 -12.25
CA ASN A 108 19.73 18.04 -12.67
C ASN A 108 19.84 19.10 -11.58
N ILE A 109 19.19 18.92 -10.42
CA ILE A 109 19.25 19.90 -9.33
C ILE A 109 20.35 19.54 -8.33
N ASN A 110 20.69 20.51 -7.45
CA ASN A 110 21.66 20.36 -6.38
C ASN A 110 21.34 19.13 -5.50
N TYR A 111 22.38 18.41 -5.07
CA TYR A 111 22.26 17.18 -4.27
C TYR A 111 21.39 17.36 -3.02
N GLY A 112 21.56 18.48 -2.28
CA GLY A 112 20.75 18.78 -1.10
C GLY A 112 19.26 18.94 -1.40
N LEU A 113 18.92 19.66 -2.49
CA LEU A 113 17.54 19.81 -2.94
C LEU A 113 16.95 18.49 -3.44
N ARG A 114 17.76 17.65 -4.08
CA ARG A 114 17.37 16.30 -4.49
C ARG A 114 17.02 15.42 -3.30
N LEU A 115 17.83 15.46 -2.23
CA LEU A 115 17.52 14.78 -0.97
C LEU A 115 16.23 15.31 -0.35
N ALA A 116 16.08 16.63 -0.24
CA ALA A 116 14.87 17.24 0.30
C ALA A 116 13.61 16.82 -0.49
N TYR A 117 13.68 16.85 -1.83
CA TYR A 117 12.60 16.39 -2.70
C TYR A 117 12.23 14.93 -2.42
N MET A 118 13.24 14.05 -2.36
CA MET A 118 13.06 12.63 -2.06
C MET A 118 12.37 12.41 -0.71
N PHE A 119 12.85 13.09 0.36
CA PHE A 119 12.25 12.96 1.69
C PHE A 119 10.82 13.49 1.74
N VAL A 120 10.57 14.68 1.19
CA VAL A 120 9.24 15.30 1.23
C VAL A 120 8.22 14.46 0.45
N THR A 121 8.54 14.07 -0.78
CA THR A 121 7.61 13.28 -1.60
C THR A 121 7.34 11.91 -1.00
N TYR A 122 8.35 11.29 -0.38
CA TYR A 122 8.19 9.98 0.26
C TYR A 122 7.31 10.08 1.50
N VAL A 123 7.62 10.97 2.45
CA VAL A 123 6.88 11.12 3.71
C VAL A 123 5.43 11.54 3.46
N LEU A 124 5.19 12.47 2.52
CA LEU A 124 3.83 12.88 2.16
C LEU A 124 3.04 11.73 1.52
N TYR A 125 3.69 10.92 0.68
CA TYR A 125 3.04 9.77 0.10
C TYR A 125 2.63 8.75 1.19
N GLU A 126 3.54 8.38 2.10
CA GLU A 126 3.22 7.44 3.19
C GLU A 126 2.04 7.94 4.04
N ALA A 127 2.04 9.24 4.37
CA ALA A 127 0.92 9.84 5.11
C ALA A 127 -0.41 9.70 4.37
N LEU A 128 -0.44 9.96 3.04
CA LEU A 128 -1.64 9.80 2.23
C LEU A 128 -2.01 8.34 2.00
N TYR A 129 -1.02 7.45 1.85
CA TYR A 129 -1.25 6.02 1.75
C TYR A 129 -1.93 5.48 3.01
N THR A 130 -1.47 5.86 4.20
CA THR A 130 -2.12 5.52 5.47
C THR A 130 -3.57 6.02 5.52
N CYS A 131 -3.83 7.25 5.02
CA CYS A 131 -5.19 7.79 4.91
C CYS A 131 -6.12 6.94 4.02
N VAL A 132 -5.58 6.16 3.09
CA VAL A 132 -6.36 5.25 2.23
C VAL A 132 -6.39 3.85 2.81
N ASN A 133 -5.23 3.32 3.21
CA ASN A 133 -5.06 1.91 3.59
C ASN A 133 -5.73 1.56 4.93
N VAL A 134 -5.64 2.43 5.94
CA VAL A 134 -6.26 2.19 7.26
C VAL A 134 -7.79 2.11 7.16
N PRO A 135 -8.49 3.07 6.54
CA PRO A 135 -9.93 2.96 6.32
C PRO A 135 -10.32 1.79 5.41
N PHE A 136 -9.50 1.48 4.41
CA PHE A 136 -9.72 0.34 3.53
C PHE A 136 -9.63 -0.99 4.31
N GLY A 137 -8.65 -1.15 5.19
CA GLY A 137 -8.53 -2.31 6.06
C GLY A 137 -9.75 -2.51 6.95
N THR A 138 -10.26 -1.41 7.52
CA THR A 138 -11.46 -1.40 8.39
C THR A 138 -12.75 -1.63 7.60
N LEU A 139 -12.79 -1.29 6.32
CA LEU A 139 -13.99 -1.39 5.48
C LEU A 139 -14.60 -2.80 5.49
N SER A 140 -13.79 -3.86 5.55
CA SER A 140 -14.29 -5.25 5.59
C SER A 140 -15.21 -5.53 6.79
N SER A 141 -14.94 -4.90 7.94
CA SER A 141 -15.72 -5.09 9.17
C SER A 141 -17.08 -4.42 9.13
N VAL A 142 -17.24 -3.39 8.30
CA VAL A 142 -18.50 -2.64 8.14
C VAL A 142 -19.29 -3.04 6.88
N MET A 143 -18.71 -3.87 6.02
CA MET A 143 -19.41 -4.40 4.84
C MET A 143 -20.38 -5.52 5.20
N THR A 144 -20.10 -6.30 6.23
CA THR A 144 -20.92 -7.45 6.65
C THR A 144 -20.68 -7.82 8.10
N ASP A 145 -21.69 -8.35 8.78
CA ASP A 145 -21.62 -8.94 10.13
C ASP A 145 -21.20 -10.39 10.12
N ASP A 146 -21.37 -11.08 9.00
CA ASP A 146 -21.12 -12.51 8.85
C ASP A 146 -19.60 -12.78 8.83
N VAL A 147 -19.14 -13.63 9.77
CA VAL A 147 -17.72 -14.02 9.92
C VAL A 147 -17.21 -14.76 8.67
N GLY A 148 -18.06 -15.61 8.06
CA GLY A 148 -17.70 -16.35 6.85
C GLY A 148 -17.48 -15.42 5.66
N GLN A 149 -18.32 -14.39 5.51
CA GLN A 149 -18.17 -13.37 4.48
C GLN A 149 -16.94 -12.49 4.72
N ARG A 150 -16.61 -12.13 5.98
CA ARG A 150 -15.38 -11.41 6.32
C ARG A 150 -14.13 -12.23 5.97
N THR A 151 -14.15 -13.52 6.27
CA THR A 151 -13.06 -14.44 5.90
C THR A 151 -12.92 -14.54 4.38
N ALA A 152 -14.05 -14.60 3.65
CA ALA A 152 -14.02 -14.55 2.19
C ALA A 152 -13.40 -13.23 1.67
N LEU A 153 -13.79 -12.07 2.22
CA LEU A 153 -13.18 -10.78 1.85
C LEU A 153 -11.67 -10.77 2.05
N SER A 154 -11.17 -11.34 3.15
CA SER A 154 -9.72 -11.45 3.40
C SER A 154 -9.01 -12.31 2.34
N ARG A 155 -9.60 -13.43 1.92
CA ARG A 155 -9.07 -14.26 0.83
C ARG A 155 -9.05 -13.49 -0.50
N TYR A 156 -10.16 -12.82 -0.82
CA TYR A 156 -10.28 -12.01 -2.03
C TYR A 156 -9.31 -10.82 -2.03
N ARG A 157 -9.03 -10.23 -0.88
CA ARG A 157 -7.99 -9.20 -0.71
C ARG A 157 -6.62 -9.73 -1.10
N SER A 158 -6.20 -10.89 -0.54
CA SER A 158 -4.89 -11.48 -0.85
C SER A 158 -4.70 -11.79 -2.34
N LEU A 159 -5.78 -12.09 -3.07
CA LEU A 159 -5.72 -12.30 -4.52
C LEU A 159 -5.28 -11.04 -5.27
N GLY A 160 -5.76 -9.86 -4.88
CA GLY A 160 -5.37 -8.58 -5.49
C GLY A 160 -3.87 -8.36 -5.42
N GLY A 161 -3.29 -8.49 -4.23
CA GLY A 161 -1.85 -8.36 -4.01
C GLY A 161 -1.03 -9.39 -4.80
N THR A 162 -1.48 -10.66 -4.81
CA THR A 162 -0.79 -11.74 -5.54
C THR A 162 -0.76 -11.48 -7.04
N ILE A 163 -1.89 -11.06 -7.63
CA ILE A 163 -1.99 -10.73 -9.06
C ILE A 163 -1.01 -9.60 -9.40
N PHE A 164 -1.02 -8.52 -8.60
CA PHE A 164 -0.11 -7.40 -8.81
C PHE A 164 1.35 -7.82 -8.76
N MET A 165 1.75 -8.52 -7.70
CA MET A 165 3.14 -8.98 -7.51
C MET A 165 3.61 -9.85 -8.66
N THR A 166 2.77 -10.81 -9.09
CA THR A 166 3.07 -11.69 -10.22
C THR A 166 3.34 -10.90 -11.50
N VAL A 167 2.43 -9.98 -11.83
CA VAL A 167 2.57 -9.15 -13.04
C VAL A 167 3.79 -8.25 -12.96
N MET A 168 4.04 -7.60 -11.82
CA MET A 168 5.15 -6.65 -11.67
C MET A 168 6.52 -7.31 -11.67
N VAL A 169 6.67 -8.49 -11.08
CA VAL A 169 7.94 -9.23 -11.13
C VAL A 169 8.26 -9.68 -12.56
N MET A 170 7.24 -10.02 -13.36
CA MET A 170 7.42 -10.41 -14.76
C MET A 170 7.64 -9.23 -15.70
N VAL A 171 6.77 -8.24 -15.63
CA VAL A 171 6.71 -7.13 -16.60
C VAL A 171 7.69 -6.01 -16.22
N GLY A 172 7.84 -5.73 -14.94
CA GLY A 172 8.62 -4.59 -14.45
C GLY A 172 10.05 -4.55 -14.98
N PRO A 173 10.87 -5.60 -14.80
CA PRO A 173 12.25 -5.61 -15.30
C PRO A 173 12.35 -5.49 -16.82
N LEU A 174 11.43 -6.11 -17.57
CA LEU A 174 11.41 -6.05 -19.02
C LEU A 174 11.06 -4.65 -19.55
N PHE A 175 10.22 -3.93 -18.82
CA PHE A 175 9.77 -2.60 -19.21
C PHE A 175 10.75 -1.50 -18.78
N LEU A 176 11.29 -1.58 -17.57
CA LEU A 176 12.09 -0.51 -16.96
C LEU A 176 13.52 -0.46 -17.48
N TYR A 177 14.05 -1.57 -18.00
CA TYR A 177 15.42 -1.66 -18.45
C TYR A 177 15.51 -1.84 -19.97
N VAL A 178 16.51 -1.15 -20.59
CA VAL A 178 16.92 -1.33 -21.99
C VAL A 178 18.40 -1.65 -21.96
N ASP A 179 18.82 -2.73 -22.58
CA ASP A 179 20.22 -3.19 -22.60
C ASP A 179 20.85 -3.20 -21.20
N ASN A 180 20.11 -3.74 -20.23
CA ASN A 180 20.45 -3.78 -18.80
C ASN A 180 20.68 -2.42 -18.12
N LYS A 181 20.30 -1.30 -18.76
CA LYS A 181 20.37 0.03 -18.18
C LYS A 181 18.97 0.53 -17.80
N PRO A 182 18.79 1.08 -16.59
CA PRO A 182 17.51 1.65 -16.19
C PRO A 182 17.24 2.96 -16.95
N VAL A 183 16.01 3.15 -17.44
CA VAL A 183 15.62 4.32 -18.22
C VAL A 183 14.63 5.17 -17.43
N ALA A 184 15.02 6.35 -16.99
CA ALA A 184 14.24 7.25 -16.13
C ALA A 184 12.80 7.50 -16.62
N GLY A 185 12.61 7.77 -17.92
CA GLY A 185 11.30 7.99 -18.52
C GLY A 185 10.36 6.79 -18.41
N ARG A 186 10.89 5.57 -18.42
CA ARG A 186 10.09 4.34 -18.27
C ARG A 186 9.62 4.12 -16.84
N PHE A 187 10.43 4.51 -15.83
CA PHE A 187 10.00 4.50 -14.43
C PHE A 187 8.83 5.46 -14.22
N LEU A 188 8.92 6.69 -14.74
CA LEU A 188 7.83 7.65 -14.65
C LEU A 188 6.59 7.18 -15.40
N MET A 189 6.74 6.63 -16.61
CA MET A 189 5.62 6.12 -17.40
C MET A 189 4.90 4.98 -16.68
N LEU A 190 5.64 4.03 -16.11
CA LEU A 190 5.05 2.94 -15.33
C LEU A 190 4.41 3.45 -14.04
N ALA A 191 5.00 4.46 -13.37
CA ALA A 191 4.38 5.13 -12.23
C ALA A 191 3.03 5.76 -12.59
N CYS A 192 2.95 6.45 -13.75
CA CYS A 192 1.70 7.02 -14.24
C CYS A 192 0.64 5.94 -14.50
N ILE A 193 1.02 4.85 -15.16
CA ILE A 193 0.12 3.72 -15.43
C ILE A 193 -0.37 3.11 -14.12
N CYS A 194 0.53 2.80 -13.19
CA CYS A 194 0.18 2.24 -11.88
C CYS A 194 -0.70 3.19 -11.07
N ALA A 195 -0.37 4.48 -11.01
CA ALA A 195 -1.16 5.48 -10.29
C ALA A 195 -2.58 5.62 -10.87
N MET A 196 -2.72 5.65 -12.20
CA MET A 196 -4.03 5.71 -12.87
C MET A 196 -4.84 4.44 -12.62
N LEU A 197 -4.26 3.26 -12.82
CA LEU A 197 -4.94 1.99 -12.56
C LEU A 197 -5.30 1.86 -11.08
N GLY A 198 -4.40 2.24 -10.18
CA GLY A 198 -4.64 2.25 -8.74
C GLY A 198 -5.81 3.15 -8.36
N LEU A 199 -5.82 4.38 -8.87
CA LEU A 199 -6.92 5.32 -8.66
C LEU A 199 -8.25 4.79 -9.20
N LEU A 200 -8.28 4.24 -10.41
CA LEU A 200 -9.48 3.66 -11.01
C LEU A 200 -10.02 2.50 -10.16
N CYS A 201 -9.15 1.59 -9.73
CA CYS A 201 -9.52 0.45 -8.88
C CYS A 201 -10.13 0.93 -7.55
N LEU A 202 -9.52 1.92 -6.87
CA LEU A 202 -10.03 2.50 -5.63
C LEU A 202 -11.37 3.22 -5.84
N GLN A 203 -11.55 3.94 -6.94
CA GLN A 203 -12.84 4.58 -7.26
C GLN A 203 -13.95 3.54 -7.52
N ILE A 204 -13.64 2.45 -8.24
CA ILE A 204 -14.60 1.34 -8.44
C ILE A 204 -14.95 0.70 -7.09
N THR A 205 -13.98 0.50 -6.20
CA THR A 205 -14.21 0.02 -4.83
C THR A 205 -15.20 0.91 -4.09
N CYS A 206 -15.01 2.24 -4.16
CA CYS A 206 -15.90 3.21 -3.52
C CYS A 206 -17.33 3.19 -4.08
N VAL A 207 -17.52 2.72 -5.31
CA VAL A 207 -18.85 2.60 -5.93
C VAL A 207 -19.49 1.24 -5.61
N TRP A 208 -18.71 0.16 -5.66
CA TRP A 208 -19.20 -1.20 -5.53
C TRP A 208 -19.35 -1.67 -4.10
N CYS A 209 -18.41 -1.33 -3.21
CA CYS A 209 -18.52 -1.66 -1.79
C CYS A 209 -19.56 -0.77 -1.09
N LYS A 210 -20.24 -1.35 -0.10
CA LYS A 210 -21.24 -0.62 0.71
C LYS A 210 -21.02 -0.92 2.17
N GLU A 211 -21.01 0.14 2.97
CA GLU A 211 -21.02 0.05 4.43
C GLU A 211 -22.44 -0.28 4.89
N ARG A 212 -22.61 -1.41 5.60
CA ARG A 212 -23.92 -1.94 6.05
C ARG A 212 -24.04 -1.98 7.55
N VAL A 213 -22.91 -2.14 8.22
CA VAL A 213 -22.82 -2.23 9.67
C VAL A 213 -22.55 -0.85 10.21
N GLU A 214 -23.44 -0.37 11.08
CA GLU A 214 -23.22 0.89 11.79
C GLU A 214 -22.13 0.67 12.84
N VAL A 215 -21.04 1.43 12.72
CA VAL A 215 -20.03 1.46 13.78
C VAL A 215 -20.57 2.34 14.90
N PRO A 216 -20.67 1.85 16.15
CA PRO A 216 -21.08 2.68 17.28
C PRO A 216 -20.20 3.93 17.33
N GLU A 217 -20.84 5.10 17.39
CA GLU A 217 -20.11 6.34 17.62
C GLU A 217 -19.46 6.26 19.00
N ARG A 218 -18.16 6.46 19.08
CA ARG A 218 -17.50 6.55 20.38
C ARG A 218 -18.06 7.75 21.14
N PRO A 219 -18.30 7.62 22.46
CA PRO A 219 -18.72 8.74 23.27
C PRO A 219 -17.74 9.91 23.09
N GLN A 220 -18.26 11.10 22.77
CA GLN A 220 -17.45 12.30 22.64
C GLN A 220 -16.77 12.59 23.99
N GLY A 221 -15.45 12.49 24.03
CA GLY A 221 -14.64 12.79 25.22
C GLY A 221 -13.81 11.64 25.77
N GLU A 222 -14.00 10.41 25.32
CA GLU A 222 -13.16 9.30 25.74
C GLU A 222 -11.78 9.41 25.07
N LYS A 223 -10.81 9.96 25.82
CA LYS A 223 -9.42 10.00 25.38
C LYS A 223 -8.89 8.56 25.32
N LEU A 224 -8.47 8.13 24.13
CA LEU A 224 -7.73 6.87 23.99
C LEU A 224 -6.51 6.92 24.93
N ASN A 225 -6.55 6.13 25.97
CA ASN A 225 -5.38 5.93 26.80
C ASN A 225 -4.45 4.92 26.11
N TYR A 226 -3.62 5.41 25.19
CA TYR A 226 -2.69 4.58 24.44
C TYR A 226 -1.80 3.73 25.35
N LEU A 227 -1.44 4.24 26.53
CA LEU A 227 -0.65 3.48 27.50
C LEU A 227 -1.42 2.27 28.06
N HIS A 228 -2.74 2.41 28.26
CA HIS A 228 -3.58 1.28 28.71
C HIS A 228 -3.68 0.20 27.61
N VAL A 229 -3.91 0.62 26.37
CA VAL A 229 -3.97 -0.32 25.23
C VAL A 229 -2.62 -1.04 25.02
N LEU A 230 -1.50 -0.30 25.08
CA LEU A 230 -0.16 -0.90 25.00
C LEU A 230 0.10 -1.89 26.14
N LYS A 231 -0.36 -1.56 27.35
CA LYS A 231 -0.25 -2.45 28.51
C LYS A 231 -1.08 -3.74 28.34
N GLU A 232 -2.29 -3.65 27.81
CA GLU A 232 -3.12 -4.82 27.50
C GLU A 232 -2.48 -5.71 26.42
N ILE A 233 -1.97 -5.09 25.34
CA ILE A 233 -1.23 -5.80 24.29
C ILE A 233 0.00 -6.51 24.86
N SER A 234 0.77 -5.84 25.72
CA SER A 234 1.99 -6.40 26.33
C SER A 234 1.74 -7.59 27.26
N HIS A 235 0.53 -7.74 27.79
CA HIS A 235 0.13 -8.87 28.61
C HIS A 235 -0.38 -10.08 27.79
N ASN A 236 -0.76 -9.84 26.53
CA ASN A 236 -1.26 -10.91 25.65
C ASN A 236 -0.10 -11.59 24.90
N LYS A 237 0.49 -12.63 25.50
CA LYS A 237 1.63 -13.38 24.92
C LYS A 237 1.35 -13.98 23.54
N ALA A 238 0.11 -14.41 23.28
CA ALA A 238 -0.27 -14.96 21.99
C ALA A 238 -0.25 -13.88 20.91
N LEU A 239 -0.79 -12.70 21.22
CA LEU A 239 -0.78 -11.54 20.32
C LEU A 239 0.66 -11.07 20.02
N LEU A 240 1.50 -10.98 21.08
CA LEU A 240 2.92 -10.63 20.92
C LEU A 240 3.66 -11.64 20.04
N GLY A 241 3.38 -12.94 20.20
CA GLY A 241 3.98 -13.98 19.35
C GLY A 241 3.60 -13.83 17.89
N VAL A 242 2.34 -13.57 17.58
CA VAL A 242 1.88 -13.31 16.20
C VAL A 242 2.47 -12.03 15.64
N MET A 243 2.54 -10.96 16.44
CA MET A 243 3.16 -9.70 16.03
C MET A 243 4.65 -9.87 15.71
N PHE A 244 5.39 -10.57 16.57
CA PHE A 244 6.83 -10.84 16.36
C PHE A 244 7.05 -11.70 15.11
N PHE A 245 6.28 -12.75 14.91
CA PHE A 245 6.34 -13.61 13.72
C PHE A 245 6.07 -12.80 12.44
N SER A 246 5.00 -11.98 12.44
CA SER A 246 4.65 -11.13 11.31
C SER A 246 5.74 -10.10 11.02
N LEU A 247 6.28 -9.45 12.05
CA LEU A 247 7.35 -8.46 11.91
C LEU A 247 8.61 -9.08 11.28
N THR A 248 9.03 -10.25 11.78
CA THR A 248 10.19 -10.97 11.26
C THR A 248 10.01 -11.36 9.79
N GLY A 249 8.80 -11.85 9.44
CA GLY A 249 8.45 -12.18 8.07
C GLY A 249 8.45 -10.95 7.14
N MET A 250 7.91 -9.83 7.60
CA MET A 250 7.92 -8.57 6.83
C MET A 250 9.34 -8.04 6.60
N ILE A 251 10.21 -8.07 7.62
CA ILE A 251 11.61 -7.66 7.48
C ILE A 251 12.31 -8.55 6.46
N GLY A 252 12.18 -9.87 6.60
CA GLY A 252 12.77 -10.82 5.65
C GLY A 252 12.31 -10.59 4.22
N ALA A 253 11.02 -10.45 4.00
CA ALA A 253 10.45 -10.17 2.67
C ALA A 253 10.94 -8.82 2.10
N SER A 254 11.04 -7.78 2.92
CA SER A 254 11.51 -6.46 2.51
C SER A 254 12.98 -6.49 2.08
N VAL A 255 13.83 -7.20 2.81
CA VAL A 255 15.25 -7.38 2.46
C VAL A 255 15.38 -8.13 1.13
N VAL A 256 14.68 -9.25 0.97
CA VAL A 256 14.71 -10.05 -0.26
C VAL A 256 14.23 -9.21 -1.46
N ASN A 257 13.10 -8.52 -1.33
CA ASN A 257 12.56 -7.69 -2.42
C ASN A 257 13.49 -6.52 -2.77
N GLY A 258 14.07 -5.86 -1.76
CA GLY A 258 14.99 -4.74 -1.98
C GLY A 258 16.29 -5.15 -2.67
N LEU A 259 16.83 -6.33 -2.34
CA LEU A 259 18.08 -6.81 -2.90
C LEU A 259 17.93 -7.58 -4.23
N ASN A 260 16.73 -8.06 -4.53
CA ASN A 260 16.50 -8.97 -5.65
C ASN A 260 16.98 -8.40 -6.99
N THR A 261 16.65 -7.16 -7.30
CA THR A 261 17.06 -6.53 -8.57
C THR A 261 18.58 -6.29 -8.64
N TYR A 262 19.21 -5.96 -7.51
CA TYR A 262 20.67 -5.81 -7.47
C TYR A 262 21.36 -7.16 -7.69
N LEU A 263 20.84 -8.26 -7.14
CA LEU A 263 21.33 -9.59 -7.35
C LEU A 263 21.35 -9.94 -8.85
N TYR A 264 20.22 -9.75 -9.54
CA TYR A 264 20.14 -10.08 -10.97
C TYR A 264 20.97 -9.14 -11.85
N LYS A 265 21.09 -7.87 -11.48
CA LYS A 265 21.89 -6.89 -12.22
C LYS A 265 23.39 -7.10 -12.01
N ASP A 266 23.83 -7.16 -10.75
CA ASP A 266 25.24 -7.04 -10.39
C ASP A 266 25.95 -8.42 -10.33
N PHE A 267 25.23 -9.49 -9.92
CA PHE A 267 25.79 -10.84 -9.85
C PHE A 267 25.58 -11.64 -11.15
N PHE A 268 24.34 -11.67 -11.67
CA PHE A 268 24.04 -12.39 -12.91
C PHE A 268 24.28 -11.57 -14.18
N GLY A 269 24.54 -10.28 -14.07
CA GLY A 269 24.78 -9.39 -15.21
C GLY A 269 23.60 -9.23 -16.17
N ASN A 270 22.43 -9.77 -15.83
CA ASN A 270 21.26 -9.76 -16.71
C ASN A 270 19.95 -9.67 -15.94
N VAL A 271 19.33 -8.48 -15.96
CA VAL A 271 18.06 -8.21 -15.26
C VAL A 271 16.88 -9.03 -15.84
N LYS A 272 16.95 -9.47 -17.10
CA LYS A 272 15.88 -10.28 -17.71
C LYS A 272 15.71 -11.64 -17.02
N ILE A 273 16.75 -12.15 -16.36
CA ILE A 273 16.69 -13.39 -15.58
C ILE A 273 15.72 -13.24 -14.39
N GLN A 274 15.56 -12.03 -13.83
CA GLN A 274 14.58 -11.76 -12.79
C GLN A 274 13.14 -12.07 -13.27
N ALA A 275 12.80 -11.71 -14.51
CA ALA A 275 11.48 -12.02 -15.07
C ALA A 275 11.27 -13.54 -15.21
N VAL A 276 12.30 -14.28 -15.64
CA VAL A 276 12.25 -15.75 -15.75
C VAL A 276 12.09 -16.40 -14.37
N SER A 277 12.85 -15.94 -13.38
CA SER A 277 12.73 -16.38 -11.99
C SER A 277 11.31 -16.11 -11.41
N GLY A 278 10.72 -14.94 -11.73
CA GLY A 278 9.34 -14.62 -11.37
C GLY A 278 8.33 -15.58 -12.01
N MET A 279 8.50 -15.95 -13.28
CA MET A 279 7.65 -16.95 -13.93
C MET A 279 7.74 -18.32 -13.25
N LEU A 280 8.96 -18.76 -12.90
CA LEU A 280 9.17 -20.02 -12.20
C LEU A 280 8.56 -20.03 -10.80
N SER A 281 8.63 -18.91 -10.06
CA SER A 281 8.02 -18.82 -8.73
C SER A 281 6.49 -18.90 -8.77
N VAL A 282 5.85 -18.40 -9.83
CA VAL A 282 4.40 -18.55 -10.05
C VAL A 282 4.04 -20.00 -10.35
N LEU A 283 4.80 -20.67 -11.20
CA LEU A 283 4.60 -22.11 -11.48
C LEU A 283 4.73 -22.94 -10.21
N TYR A 284 5.73 -22.64 -9.37
CA TYR A 284 5.92 -23.33 -8.09
C TYR A 284 4.79 -23.07 -7.09
N ALA A 285 4.19 -21.88 -7.10
CA ALA A 285 3.07 -21.55 -6.22
C ALA A 285 1.73 -22.19 -6.65
N VAL A 286 1.62 -22.62 -7.91
CA VAL A 286 0.41 -23.27 -8.47
C VAL A 286 0.48 -24.81 -8.35
N LEU A 287 1.68 -25.38 -8.25
CA LEU A 287 1.92 -26.81 -8.03
C LEU A 287 1.85 -27.16 -6.53
#